data_dc84c58d83ba1c24efad1631b7433021
#
_entry.id   dc84c58d83ba1c24efad1631b7433021
#
_cell.length_a   1.000
_cell.length_b   1.000
_cell.length_c   1.000
_cell.angle_alpha   90.00
_cell.angle_beta   90.00
_cell.angle_gamma   90.00
#
_symmetry.space_group_name_H-M   'P 1'
#
loop_
_entity.id
_entity.type
_entity.pdbx_description
1 polymer ?
#
loop_
_entity_poly.entity_id
_entity_poly.type
_entity_poly.pdbx_seq_one_letter_code
_entity_poly.pdbx_strand_id
1 'polypeptide(L)'
;MLLKEISKEGYSRVQMITRLDDETIKSARANYARFRLKGVIYGGVYDDDTWYLSDDLRNSTISFGIDEAAYSKGAVRWTECTYECYRDSVKAYIALNLGTYARSTLMIVMNLFRKAAAMDYEMMMELDEDEKSHILNFLKLLPGGGVIRDSVIDDLEEFSYSKNYSDVRTLADFKYYLRFDKAIREYWGNCSEKDKIFYFPIYMWWDVTSILPLRVTEFLLTPYNCLEKDGEKYYLTIRRTKLKKGRRKLAYKVAYDYELCRYEIPERLYREISWYQHIDVEDTDYAKPALGTLFLTSNHVRSADYLTYGHARERLRSLCGEIMGDTNYPVHLGDTRHLAMINLILSGGSPVICRELAGHENISASAHYYGNLSGIVESIVYEKYHEWGLDTKLEGSQKNWVKLPEDSIRVTDGWCDSQCMRAGEIDDCIKDFDGSSALGECHNCRHFYPDNPGLLLRISTERKKAVDRDGEYLMQMIELVRRGLGYQEDIASAMLKLHADAGTYSELLKRKYRGGID
;
A
#
# COMPACT_ATOMS: atom_id res chain seq x y z
N MET A 1 -19.00 -4.16 16.59
CA MET A 1 -20.29 -3.66 17.15
C MET A 1 -21.30 -3.62 16.02
N LEU A 2 -22.35 -4.43 16.10
CA LEU A 2 -23.44 -4.49 15.12
C LEU A 2 -24.57 -3.56 15.54
N LEU A 3 -25.08 -2.80 14.58
CA LEU A 3 -26.16 -1.85 14.77
C LEU A 3 -27.33 -2.23 13.87
N LYS A 4 -28.55 -2.18 14.39
CA LYS A 4 -29.78 -2.26 13.59
C LYS A 4 -30.50 -0.92 13.62
N GLU A 5 -31.06 -0.54 12.48
CA GLU A 5 -31.96 0.60 12.36
C GLU A 5 -33.41 0.12 12.60
N ILE A 6 -34.07 0.74 13.54
CA ILE A 6 -35.49 0.52 13.80
C ILE A 6 -36.23 1.78 13.35
N SER A 7 -37.02 1.66 12.30
CA SER A 7 -37.93 2.72 11.86
C SER A 7 -39.32 2.48 12.42
N LYS A 8 -39.83 3.40 13.23
CA LYS A 8 -41.24 3.47 13.64
C LYS A 8 -41.75 4.87 13.37
N GLU A 9 -42.83 4.97 12.62
CA GLU A 9 -43.69 6.16 12.44
C GLU A 9 -42.94 7.52 12.43
N GLY A 10 -42.04 7.71 11.46
CA GLY A 10 -41.32 8.99 11.25
C GLY A 10 -40.04 9.17 12.06
N TYR A 11 -39.62 8.18 12.85
CA TYR A 11 -38.35 8.20 13.60
C TYR A 11 -37.49 6.98 13.26
N SER A 12 -36.22 7.22 12.93
CA SER A 12 -35.22 6.16 12.85
C SER A 12 -34.39 6.11 14.13
N ARG A 13 -34.38 4.97 14.79
CA ARG A 13 -33.56 4.71 15.98
C ARG A 13 -32.51 3.67 15.65
N VAL A 14 -31.26 3.94 16.02
CA VAL A 14 -30.18 2.97 15.95
C VAL A 14 -30.10 2.20 17.26
N GLN A 15 -30.17 0.88 17.19
CA GLN A 15 -30.04 0.00 18.35
C GLN A 15 -28.83 -0.91 18.17
N MET A 16 -28.06 -1.08 19.24
CA MET A 16 -26.97 -2.06 19.28
C MET A 16 -27.57 -3.47 19.34
N ILE A 17 -27.05 -4.36 18.50
CA ILE A 17 -27.40 -5.79 18.54
C ILE A 17 -26.52 -6.42 19.62
N THR A 18 -27.14 -6.96 20.63
CA THR A 18 -26.48 -7.63 21.76
C THR A 18 -26.66 -9.15 21.73
N ARG A 19 -27.57 -9.65 20.90
CA ARG A 19 -27.86 -11.09 20.78
C ARG A 19 -28.50 -11.40 19.43
N LEU A 20 -28.26 -12.59 18.92
CA LEU A 20 -28.91 -13.16 17.72
C LEU A 20 -30.21 -13.86 18.14
N ASP A 21 -31.23 -13.07 18.46
CA ASP A 21 -32.60 -13.51 18.72
C ASP A 21 -33.42 -13.52 17.41
N ASP A 22 -34.69 -13.98 17.52
CA ASP A 22 -35.59 -14.07 16.36
C ASP A 22 -35.82 -12.73 15.67
N GLU A 23 -35.84 -11.61 16.41
CA GLU A 23 -35.97 -10.26 15.83
C GLU A 23 -34.72 -9.86 15.05
N THR A 24 -33.56 -10.19 15.57
CA THR A 24 -32.27 -9.94 14.91
C THR A 24 -32.12 -10.82 13.67
N ILE A 25 -32.58 -12.08 13.72
CA ILE A 25 -32.60 -12.97 12.54
C ILE A 25 -33.54 -12.41 11.45
N LYS A 26 -34.73 -11.89 11.83
CA LYS A 26 -35.62 -11.19 10.89
C LYS A 26 -34.92 -9.98 10.23
N SER A 27 -34.17 -9.21 11.02
CA SER A 27 -33.39 -8.08 10.53
C SER A 27 -32.26 -8.53 9.57
N ALA A 28 -31.61 -9.65 9.85
CA ALA A 28 -30.61 -10.26 8.96
C ALA A 28 -31.23 -10.67 7.61
N ARG A 29 -32.40 -11.33 7.64
CA ARG A 29 -33.15 -11.70 6.42
C ARG A 29 -33.59 -10.47 5.62
N ALA A 30 -34.04 -9.42 6.29
CA ALA A 30 -34.41 -8.15 5.64
C ALA A 30 -33.20 -7.47 5.00
N ASN A 31 -32.06 -7.49 5.67
CA ASN A 31 -30.82 -6.95 5.10
C ASN A 31 -30.35 -7.74 3.86
N TYR A 32 -30.39 -9.07 3.93
CA TYR A 32 -30.14 -9.93 2.77
C TYR A 32 -31.06 -9.58 1.59
N ALA A 33 -32.38 -9.49 1.83
CA ALA A 33 -33.36 -9.16 0.81
C ALA A 33 -33.07 -7.78 0.18
N ARG A 34 -32.69 -6.78 1.00
CA ARG A 34 -32.27 -5.45 0.52
C ARG A 34 -31.09 -5.51 -0.45
N PHE A 35 -30.04 -6.31 -0.15
CA PHE A 35 -28.88 -6.46 -1.03
C PHE A 35 -29.21 -7.28 -2.28
N ARG A 36 -30.15 -8.20 -2.20
CA ARG A 36 -30.69 -8.92 -3.37
C ARG A 36 -31.45 -7.98 -4.31
N LEU A 37 -32.32 -7.13 -3.77
CA LEU A 37 -33.01 -6.10 -4.56
C LEU A 37 -32.07 -5.09 -5.24
N LYS A 38 -30.92 -4.81 -4.62
CA LYS A 38 -29.85 -3.98 -5.21
C LYS A 38 -29.02 -4.71 -6.28
N GLY A 39 -29.29 -5.98 -6.56
CA GLY A 39 -28.54 -6.80 -7.53
C GLY A 39 -27.12 -7.14 -7.07
N VAL A 40 -26.77 -6.93 -5.80
CA VAL A 40 -25.46 -7.30 -5.23
C VAL A 40 -25.39 -8.81 -4.97
N ILE A 41 -26.49 -9.39 -4.50
CA ILE A 41 -26.69 -10.84 -4.39
C ILE A 41 -27.60 -11.24 -5.55
N TYR A 42 -27.10 -12.06 -6.47
CA TYR A 42 -27.83 -12.41 -7.70
C TYR A 42 -28.35 -13.85 -7.72
N GLY A 43 -27.87 -14.71 -6.83
CA GLY A 43 -28.33 -16.11 -6.74
C GLY A 43 -28.38 -16.63 -5.31
N GLY A 44 -29.19 -17.68 -5.14
CA GLY A 44 -29.51 -18.28 -3.85
C GLY A 44 -30.65 -17.58 -3.12
N VAL A 45 -31.22 -18.26 -2.11
CA VAL A 45 -32.12 -17.68 -1.11
C VAL A 45 -31.38 -17.59 0.23
N TYR A 46 -31.96 -16.90 1.21
CA TYR A 46 -31.30 -16.72 2.49
C TYR A 46 -30.89 -18.04 3.15
N ASP A 47 -31.71 -19.06 3.03
CA ASP A 47 -31.51 -20.35 3.71
C ASP A 47 -30.55 -21.29 2.95
N ASP A 48 -30.14 -20.95 1.71
CA ASP A 48 -29.18 -21.75 0.95
C ASP A 48 -27.79 -21.72 1.56
N ASP A 49 -27.00 -22.77 1.35
CA ASP A 49 -25.62 -22.85 1.82
C ASP A 49 -24.63 -22.01 1.01
N THR A 50 -25.10 -21.35 -0.05
CA THR A 50 -24.24 -20.50 -0.87
C THR A 50 -25.00 -19.29 -1.38
N TRP A 51 -24.41 -18.10 -1.15
CA TRP A 51 -24.85 -16.87 -1.77
C TRP A 51 -23.89 -16.43 -2.87
N TYR A 52 -24.43 -15.98 -3.97
CA TYR A 52 -23.68 -15.52 -5.14
C TYR A 52 -23.70 -14.00 -5.19
N LEU A 53 -22.50 -13.37 -5.12
CA LEU A 53 -22.32 -11.93 -5.14
C LEU A 53 -21.68 -11.49 -6.46
N SER A 54 -22.18 -10.41 -7.02
CA SER A 54 -21.65 -9.80 -8.24
C SER A 54 -21.52 -8.29 -8.11
N ASP A 55 -20.52 -7.75 -8.76
CA ASP A 55 -20.37 -6.32 -9.05
C ASP A 55 -19.67 -6.15 -10.40
N ASP A 56 -19.40 -4.90 -10.80
CA ASP A 56 -18.75 -4.62 -12.09
C ASP A 56 -17.29 -5.14 -12.14
N LEU A 57 -16.69 -5.48 -11.01
CA LEU A 57 -15.29 -5.88 -10.93
C LEU A 57 -15.08 -7.38 -10.76
N ARG A 58 -16.02 -8.10 -10.14
CA ARG A 58 -15.84 -9.52 -9.83
C ARG A 58 -17.12 -10.22 -9.39
N ASN A 59 -17.17 -11.50 -9.69
CA ASN A 59 -18.10 -12.44 -9.09
C ASN A 59 -17.44 -13.18 -7.92
N SER A 60 -18.20 -13.54 -6.91
CA SER A 60 -17.73 -14.34 -5.78
C SER A 60 -18.87 -15.06 -5.09
N THR A 61 -18.54 -16.06 -4.29
CA THR A 61 -19.49 -16.82 -3.50
C THR A 61 -19.17 -16.73 -2.02
N ILE A 62 -20.20 -16.69 -1.18
CA ILE A 62 -20.09 -16.92 0.25
C ILE A 62 -20.72 -18.29 0.52
N SER A 63 -19.91 -19.27 0.92
CA SER A 63 -20.39 -20.63 1.22
C SER A 63 -20.46 -20.82 2.74
N PHE A 64 -21.62 -21.25 3.21
CA PHE A 64 -21.93 -21.51 4.62
C PHE A 64 -21.81 -23.00 4.97
N GLY A 65 -21.26 -23.83 4.10
CA GLY A 65 -21.01 -25.24 4.36
C GLY A 65 -20.02 -25.41 5.51
N ILE A 66 -20.52 -25.65 6.71
CA ILE A 66 -19.78 -25.98 7.92
C ILE A 66 -19.91 -27.50 8.10
N ASP A 67 -18.80 -28.17 8.37
CA ASP A 67 -18.80 -29.62 8.59
C ASP A 67 -19.35 -29.93 9.99
N GLU A 68 -20.48 -30.62 10.05
CA GLU A 68 -21.15 -31.02 11.29
C GLU A 68 -20.31 -31.99 12.12
N ALA A 69 -19.58 -32.89 11.47
CA ALA A 69 -18.70 -33.83 12.20
C ALA A 69 -17.50 -33.11 12.82
N ALA A 70 -16.96 -32.10 12.12
CA ALA A 70 -15.91 -31.23 12.67
C ALA A 70 -16.44 -30.35 13.82
N TYR A 71 -17.64 -29.79 13.67
CA TYR A 71 -18.32 -29.02 14.72
C TYR A 71 -18.51 -29.86 16.00
N SER A 72 -18.97 -31.09 15.88
CA SER A 72 -19.21 -31.98 17.02
C SER A 72 -17.93 -32.35 17.77
N LYS A 73 -16.77 -32.26 17.13
CA LYS A 73 -15.46 -32.52 17.75
C LYS A 73 -14.82 -31.25 18.32
N GLY A 74 -15.11 -30.10 17.77
CA GLY A 74 -14.50 -28.81 18.09
C GLY A 74 -15.43 -27.85 18.82
N ALA A 75 -16.06 -26.95 18.07
CA ALA A 75 -16.79 -25.78 18.58
C ALA A 75 -17.90 -26.09 19.60
N VAL A 76 -18.58 -27.23 19.49
CA VAL A 76 -19.60 -27.65 20.45
C VAL A 76 -19.09 -27.65 21.89
N ARG A 77 -17.78 -27.84 22.10
CA ARG A 77 -17.17 -27.92 23.43
C ARG A 77 -16.98 -26.57 24.11
N TRP A 78 -16.91 -25.50 23.32
CA TRP A 78 -16.66 -24.16 23.84
C TRP A 78 -17.80 -23.17 23.57
N THR A 79 -18.73 -23.47 22.66
CA THR A 79 -19.87 -22.59 22.35
C THR A 79 -21.13 -22.94 23.09
N GLU A 80 -21.31 -24.19 23.54
CA GLU A 80 -22.55 -24.74 24.10
C GLU A 80 -23.79 -24.54 23.18
N CYS A 81 -23.57 -24.37 21.91
CA CYS A 81 -24.58 -24.13 20.90
C CYS A 81 -24.79 -25.40 20.07
N THR A 82 -25.99 -25.65 19.54
CA THR A 82 -26.18 -26.75 18.58
C THR A 82 -25.57 -26.38 17.24
N TYR A 83 -25.28 -27.39 16.42
CA TYR A 83 -24.76 -27.17 15.08
C TYR A 83 -25.67 -26.25 14.25
N GLU A 84 -26.97 -26.49 14.25
CA GLU A 84 -27.94 -25.69 13.51
C GLU A 84 -27.95 -24.23 14.02
N CYS A 85 -27.94 -24.05 15.34
CA CYS A 85 -27.89 -22.74 15.96
C CYS A 85 -26.60 -21.98 15.56
N TYR A 86 -25.44 -22.66 15.56
CA TYR A 86 -24.17 -22.09 15.16
C TYR A 86 -24.20 -21.67 13.69
N ARG A 87 -24.60 -22.57 12.79
CA ARG A 87 -24.70 -22.32 11.34
C ARG A 87 -25.63 -21.14 11.04
N ASP A 88 -26.81 -21.11 11.63
CA ASP A 88 -27.80 -20.07 11.41
C ASP A 88 -27.34 -18.72 11.98
N SER A 89 -26.61 -18.75 13.10
CA SER A 89 -25.99 -17.57 13.70
C SER A 89 -24.87 -17.02 12.84
N VAL A 90 -24.01 -17.86 12.26
CA VAL A 90 -22.99 -17.45 11.29
C VAL A 90 -23.64 -16.77 10.10
N LYS A 91 -24.70 -17.37 9.54
CA LYS A 91 -25.44 -16.82 8.41
C LYS A 91 -26.06 -15.46 8.74
N ALA A 92 -26.67 -15.34 9.91
CA ALA A 92 -27.24 -14.08 10.38
C ALA A 92 -26.17 -13.01 10.61
N TYR A 93 -25.01 -13.38 11.19
CA TYR A 93 -23.89 -12.46 11.39
C TYR A 93 -23.37 -11.91 10.07
N ILE A 94 -23.15 -12.76 9.08
CA ILE A 94 -22.72 -12.35 7.74
C ILE A 94 -23.76 -11.43 7.09
N ALA A 95 -25.04 -11.79 7.18
CA ALA A 95 -26.13 -10.98 6.63
C ALA A 95 -26.21 -9.58 7.25
N LEU A 96 -26.05 -9.46 8.56
CA LEU A 96 -26.07 -8.18 9.28
C LEU A 96 -24.87 -7.30 8.90
N ASN A 97 -23.74 -7.92 8.54
CA ASN A 97 -22.53 -7.21 8.11
C ASN A 97 -22.48 -6.89 6.62
N LEU A 98 -23.49 -7.28 5.83
CA LEU A 98 -23.63 -6.82 4.45
C LEU A 98 -23.72 -5.29 4.40
N GLY A 99 -22.79 -4.64 3.73
CA GLY A 99 -22.70 -3.17 3.64
C GLY A 99 -21.84 -2.50 4.73
N THR A 100 -21.51 -3.20 5.81
CA THR A 100 -20.56 -2.74 6.83
C THR A 100 -19.16 -3.23 6.51
N TYR A 101 -19.05 -4.53 6.18
CA TYR A 101 -17.78 -5.13 5.78
C TYR A 101 -17.59 -5.09 4.26
N ALA A 102 -16.33 -4.98 3.86
CA ALA A 102 -15.94 -5.24 2.48
C ALA A 102 -16.18 -6.72 2.13
N ARG A 103 -16.38 -7.03 0.85
CA ARG A 103 -16.54 -8.40 0.37
C ARG A 103 -15.40 -9.33 0.83
N SER A 104 -14.14 -8.87 0.70
CA SER A 104 -12.97 -9.63 1.17
C SER A 104 -13.03 -9.94 2.67
N THR A 105 -13.42 -8.97 3.49
CA THR A 105 -13.56 -9.15 4.93
C THR A 105 -14.66 -10.16 5.25
N LEU A 106 -15.82 -10.11 4.57
CA LEU A 106 -16.88 -11.10 4.76
C LEU A 106 -16.41 -12.53 4.42
N MET A 107 -15.61 -12.67 3.36
CA MET A 107 -15.05 -13.98 2.99
C MET A 107 -14.02 -14.48 4.01
N ILE A 108 -13.17 -13.59 4.52
CA ILE A 108 -12.19 -13.93 5.57
C ILE A 108 -12.93 -14.36 6.83
N VAL A 109 -13.90 -13.59 7.29
CA VAL A 109 -14.70 -13.88 8.48
C VAL A 109 -15.48 -15.18 8.32
N MET A 110 -16.07 -15.42 7.14
CA MET A 110 -16.77 -16.69 6.88
C MET A 110 -15.82 -17.90 6.92
N ASN A 111 -14.63 -17.77 6.33
CA ASN A 111 -13.62 -18.82 6.38
C ASN A 111 -13.11 -19.06 7.80
N LEU A 112 -12.97 -17.98 8.58
CA LEU A 112 -12.60 -18.07 9.99
C LEU A 112 -13.67 -18.85 10.79
N PHE A 113 -14.95 -18.52 10.64
CA PHE A 113 -16.03 -19.23 11.35
C PHE A 113 -16.14 -20.70 10.92
N ARG A 114 -15.82 -21.01 9.66
CA ARG A 114 -15.74 -22.40 9.17
C ARG A 114 -14.59 -23.16 9.83
N LYS A 115 -13.40 -22.53 9.95
CA LYS A 115 -12.25 -23.09 10.64
C LYS A 115 -12.55 -23.26 12.14
N ALA A 116 -13.09 -22.21 12.77
CA ALA A 116 -13.42 -22.21 14.18
C ALA A 116 -14.40 -23.32 14.58
N ALA A 117 -15.29 -23.72 13.68
CA ALA A 117 -16.19 -24.85 13.90
C ALA A 117 -15.44 -26.17 14.18
N ALA A 118 -14.22 -26.34 13.67
CA ALA A 118 -13.39 -27.52 13.88
C ALA A 118 -12.35 -27.36 15.02
N MET A 119 -12.19 -26.16 15.58
CA MET A 119 -11.19 -25.84 16.59
C MET A 119 -11.68 -26.21 17.99
N ASP A 120 -10.75 -26.71 18.81
CA ASP A 120 -10.92 -26.74 20.26
C ASP A 120 -10.52 -25.37 20.88
N TYR A 121 -10.60 -25.30 22.20
CA TYR A 121 -10.27 -24.08 22.94
C TYR A 121 -8.81 -23.64 22.74
N GLU A 122 -7.85 -24.58 22.78
CA GLU A 122 -6.41 -24.29 22.68
C GLU A 122 -6.10 -23.71 21.29
N MET A 123 -6.56 -24.36 20.23
CA MET A 123 -6.39 -23.88 18.85
C MET A 123 -7.00 -22.50 18.64
N MET A 124 -8.11 -22.20 19.33
CA MET A 124 -8.75 -20.88 19.23
C MET A 124 -7.91 -19.78 19.89
N MET A 125 -7.21 -20.10 20.99
CA MET A 125 -6.32 -19.16 21.67
C MET A 125 -5.00 -18.91 20.90
N GLU A 126 -4.65 -19.76 19.94
CA GLU A 126 -3.50 -19.56 19.03
C GLU A 126 -3.81 -18.67 17.81
N LEU A 127 -5.08 -18.30 17.58
CA LEU A 127 -5.46 -17.39 16.50
C LEU A 127 -4.77 -16.02 16.64
N ASP A 128 -4.61 -15.31 15.51
CA ASP A 128 -4.11 -13.95 15.55
C ASP A 128 -5.12 -12.96 16.19
N GLU A 129 -4.67 -11.75 16.52
CA GLU A 129 -5.48 -10.75 17.23
C GLU A 129 -6.73 -10.33 16.45
N ASP A 130 -6.64 -10.22 15.12
CA ASP A 130 -7.78 -9.86 14.27
C ASP A 130 -8.79 -11.00 14.19
N GLU A 131 -8.32 -12.24 14.05
CA GLU A 131 -9.14 -13.44 14.08
C GLU A 131 -9.85 -13.60 15.44
N LYS A 132 -9.12 -13.43 16.54
CA LYS A 132 -9.68 -13.42 17.92
C LYS A 132 -10.75 -12.35 18.08
N SER A 133 -10.51 -11.14 17.58
CA SER A 133 -11.50 -10.05 17.65
C SER A 133 -12.79 -10.39 16.87
N HIS A 134 -12.68 -11.04 15.72
CA HIS A 134 -13.86 -11.48 14.97
C HIS A 134 -14.65 -12.59 15.69
N ILE A 135 -13.94 -13.57 16.25
CA ILE A 135 -14.55 -14.64 17.07
C ILE A 135 -15.24 -14.06 18.30
N LEU A 136 -14.58 -13.19 19.05
CA LEU A 136 -15.14 -12.52 20.22
C LEU A 136 -16.44 -11.77 19.89
N ASN A 137 -16.44 -10.97 18.82
CA ASN A 137 -17.63 -10.25 18.39
C ASN A 137 -18.79 -11.18 18.00
N PHE A 138 -18.47 -12.34 17.46
CA PHE A 138 -19.48 -13.35 17.11
C PHE A 138 -20.01 -14.07 18.35
N LEU A 139 -19.13 -14.51 19.26
CA LEU A 139 -19.51 -15.21 20.50
C LEU A 139 -20.44 -14.39 21.37
N LYS A 140 -20.18 -13.09 21.49
CA LYS A 140 -21.05 -12.17 22.24
C LYS A 140 -22.49 -12.13 21.73
N LEU A 141 -22.70 -12.50 20.48
CA LEU A 141 -24.02 -12.46 19.83
C LEU A 141 -24.72 -13.81 19.80
N LEU A 142 -24.00 -14.93 20.03
CA LEU A 142 -24.58 -16.26 19.98
C LEU A 142 -25.71 -16.41 21.01
N PRO A 143 -26.84 -17.08 20.64
CA PRO A 143 -27.86 -17.46 21.59
C PRO A 143 -27.33 -18.47 22.61
N GLY A 144 -27.90 -18.48 23.80
CA GLY A 144 -27.41 -19.33 24.88
C GLY A 144 -26.46 -18.58 25.81
N GLY A 145 -26.01 -19.20 26.86
CA GLY A 145 -25.04 -18.73 27.83
C GLY A 145 -24.55 -19.93 28.60
N GLY A 146 -23.29 -19.95 28.97
CA GLY A 146 -22.71 -21.02 29.75
C GLY A 146 -21.35 -20.62 30.29
N VAL A 147 -20.94 -21.25 31.38
CA VAL A 147 -19.67 -20.91 32.07
C VAL A 147 -18.46 -21.03 31.13
N ILE A 148 -18.47 -22.03 30.25
CA ILE A 148 -17.35 -22.25 29.30
C ILE A 148 -17.29 -21.09 28.30
N ARG A 149 -18.45 -20.70 27.70
CA ARG A 149 -18.48 -19.60 26.74
C ARG A 149 -18.08 -18.27 27.37
N ASP A 150 -18.54 -17.99 28.56
CA ASP A 150 -18.23 -16.75 29.26
C ASP A 150 -16.74 -16.68 29.60
N SER A 151 -16.14 -17.78 30.05
CA SER A 151 -14.68 -17.87 30.24
C SER A 151 -13.90 -17.62 28.94
N VAL A 152 -14.34 -18.21 27.83
CA VAL A 152 -13.70 -17.97 26.50
C VAL A 152 -13.80 -16.51 26.09
N ILE A 153 -14.93 -15.86 26.35
CA ILE A 153 -15.13 -14.42 26.06
C ILE A 153 -14.15 -13.59 26.90
N ASP A 154 -14.04 -13.88 28.21
CA ASP A 154 -13.15 -13.17 29.11
C ASP A 154 -11.68 -13.30 28.67
N ASP A 155 -11.25 -14.52 28.33
CA ASP A 155 -9.90 -14.79 27.84
C ASP A 155 -9.62 -14.05 26.51
N LEU A 156 -10.57 -14.05 25.57
CA LEU A 156 -10.42 -13.32 24.29
C LEU A 156 -10.44 -11.80 24.49
N GLU A 157 -11.16 -11.27 25.48
CA GLU A 157 -11.13 -9.86 25.83
C GLU A 157 -9.77 -9.41 26.33
N GLU A 158 -9.12 -10.20 27.18
CA GLU A 158 -7.79 -9.88 27.70
C GLU A 158 -6.75 -9.70 26.57
N PHE A 159 -6.80 -10.56 25.56
CA PHE A 159 -5.91 -10.45 24.38
C PHE A 159 -6.26 -9.32 23.42
N SER A 160 -7.52 -8.85 23.38
CA SER A 160 -7.95 -7.84 22.40
C SER A 160 -7.55 -6.40 22.76
N TYR A 161 -7.06 -6.15 23.96
CA TYR A 161 -6.63 -4.82 24.42
C TYR A 161 -5.20 -4.44 23.97
N SER A 162 -4.43 -5.36 23.41
CA SER A 162 -3.04 -5.15 23.02
C SER A 162 -2.86 -4.70 21.55
N LYS A 163 -3.82 -4.00 20.96
CA LYS A 163 -3.67 -3.51 19.58
C LYS A 163 -2.43 -2.65 19.40
N ASN A 164 -1.34 -3.29 19.05
CA ASN A 164 -0.19 -2.63 18.47
C ASN A 164 -0.55 -2.19 17.05
N TYR A 165 -0.72 -0.89 16.83
CA TYR A 165 -0.92 -0.25 15.53
C TYR A 165 0.37 -0.28 14.69
N SER A 166 0.93 -1.45 14.40
CA SER A 166 2.22 -1.55 13.72
C SER A 166 2.19 -2.25 12.35
N ASP A 167 1.07 -2.28 11.66
CA ASP A 167 1.07 -2.67 10.25
C ASP A 167 1.47 -1.50 9.34
N VAL A 168 2.64 -0.93 9.58
CA VAL A 168 3.31 -0.13 8.56
C VAL A 168 3.86 -1.11 7.53
N ARG A 169 3.26 -1.14 6.33
CA ARG A 169 3.78 -1.91 5.22
C ARG A 169 5.23 -1.51 4.96
N THR A 170 6.16 -2.39 5.25
CA THR A 170 7.57 -2.19 4.96
C THR A 170 7.82 -2.43 3.47
N LEU A 171 8.48 -1.49 2.82
CA LEU A 171 9.03 -1.69 1.48
C LEU A 171 10.23 -2.64 1.56
N ALA A 172 10.50 -3.34 0.47
CA ALA A 172 11.76 -4.05 0.32
C ALA A 172 12.94 -3.07 0.27
N ASP A 173 14.17 -3.56 0.44
CA ASP A 173 15.37 -2.76 0.25
C ASP A 173 15.37 -2.15 -1.16
N PHE A 174 15.66 -0.86 -1.25
CA PHE A 174 15.55 -0.08 -2.49
C PHE A 174 16.43 -0.59 -3.63
N LYS A 175 17.53 -1.27 -3.34
CA LYS A 175 18.37 -1.94 -4.36
C LYS A 175 17.56 -2.90 -5.25
N TYR A 176 16.48 -3.51 -4.72
CA TYR A 176 15.64 -4.40 -5.50
C TYR A 176 14.81 -3.63 -6.53
N TYR A 177 14.30 -2.45 -6.17
CA TYR A 177 13.53 -1.61 -7.09
C TYR A 177 14.42 -1.03 -8.20
N LEU A 178 15.64 -0.60 -7.89
CA LEU A 178 16.61 -0.10 -8.88
C LEU A 178 17.02 -1.19 -9.88
N ARG A 179 17.35 -2.38 -9.37
CA ARG A 179 17.69 -3.53 -10.24
C ARG A 179 16.50 -3.90 -11.14
N PHE A 180 15.30 -3.86 -10.59
CA PHE A 180 14.10 -4.14 -11.37
C PHE A 180 13.86 -3.06 -12.43
N ASP A 181 14.01 -1.78 -12.11
CA ASP A 181 13.90 -0.68 -13.09
C ASP A 181 14.86 -0.85 -14.27
N LYS A 182 16.11 -1.10 -13.98
CA LYS A 182 17.12 -1.35 -15.01
C LYS A 182 16.77 -2.56 -15.87
N ALA A 183 16.45 -3.68 -15.23
CA ALA A 183 16.16 -4.93 -15.92
C ALA A 183 14.90 -4.85 -16.80
N ILE A 184 13.82 -4.22 -16.31
CA ILE A 184 12.57 -4.09 -17.09
C ILE A 184 12.76 -3.17 -18.31
N ARG A 185 13.57 -2.09 -18.19
CA ARG A 185 13.87 -1.18 -19.32
C ARG A 185 14.73 -1.87 -20.37
N GLU A 186 15.77 -2.59 -19.95
CA GLU A 186 16.62 -3.38 -20.84
C GLU A 186 15.83 -4.48 -21.57
N TYR A 187 14.99 -5.19 -20.83
CA TYR A 187 14.12 -6.22 -21.39
C TYR A 187 13.14 -5.63 -22.41
N TRP A 188 12.47 -4.51 -22.07
CA TRP A 188 11.50 -3.85 -22.94
C TRP A 188 12.09 -3.41 -24.28
N GLY A 189 13.36 -3.00 -24.29
CA GLY A 189 14.08 -2.66 -25.52
C GLY A 189 14.36 -3.85 -26.44
N ASN A 190 14.45 -5.07 -25.90
CA ASN A 190 14.98 -6.23 -26.61
C ASN A 190 14.00 -7.42 -26.73
N CYS A 191 12.89 -7.42 -26.00
CA CYS A 191 11.97 -8.55 -25.98
C CYS A 191 11.14 -8.67 -27.26
N SER A 192 10.57 -9.86 -27.50
CA SER A 192 9.71 -10.13 -28.65
C SER A 192 8.42 -9.31 -28.61
N GLU A 193 7.77 -9.12 -29.77
CA GLU A 193 6.47 -8.44 -29.83
C GLU A 193 5.39 -9.17 -29.00
N LYS A 194 5.42 -10.50 -29.02
CA LYS A 194 4.52 -11.32 -28.19
C LYS A 194 4.70 -11.04 -26.70
N ASP A 195 5.96 -10.92 -26.23
CA ASP A 195 6.28 -10.61 -24.84
C ASP A 195 5.90 -9.16 -24.51
N LYS A 196 6.12 -8.22 -25.44
CA LYS A 196 5.65 -6.84 -25.28
C LYS A 196 4.13 -6.78 -25.05
N ILE A 197 3.34 -7.51 -25.82
CA ILE A 197 1.88 -7.56 -25.65
C ILE A 197 1.52 -8.12 -24.27
N PHE A 198 2.16 -9.22 -23.87
CA PHE A 198 1.87 -9.89 -22.61
C PHE A 198 2.26 -9.06 -21.40
N TYR A 199 3.47 -8.47 -21.42
CA TYR A 199 4.03 -7.75 -20.28
C TYR A 199 3.75 -6.24 -20.28
N PHE A 200 3.12 -5.68 -21.35
CA PHE A 200 2.79 -4.25 -21.41
C PHE A 200 2.07 -3.74 -20.16
N PRO A 201 1.09 -4.44 -19.57
CA PRO A 201 0.44 -3.95 -18.36
C PRO A 201 1.39 -3.77 -17.18
N ILE A 202 2.44 -4.60 -17.10
CA ILE A 202 3.45 -4.52 -16.02
C ILE A 202 4.45 -3.41 -16.30
N TYR A 203 4.91 -3.30 -17.56
CA TYR A 203 5.79 -2.22 -17.97
C TYR A 203 5.13 -0.84 -17.76
N MET A 204 3.91 -0.67 -18.24
CA MET A 204 3.14 0.57 -18.05
C MET A 204 2.81 0.82 -16.57
N TRP A 205 2.49 -0.23 -15.80
CA TRP A 205 2.31 -0.10 -14.36
C TRP A 205 3.55 0.49 -13.70
N TRP A 206 4.72 -0.04 -13.99
CA TRP A 206 5.97 0.44 -13.42
C TRP A 206 6.25 1.90 -13.81
N ASP A 207 6.13 2.22 -15.09
CA ASP A 207 6.46 3.54 -15.63
C ASP A 207 5.47 4.63 -15.15
N VAL A 208 4.18 4.34 -15.09
CA VAL A 208 3.14 5.32 -14.71
C VAL A 208 2.98 5.43 -13.20
N THR A 209 2.89 4.30 -12.48
CA THR A 209 2.52 4.34 -11.06
C THR A 209 3.69 4.64 -10.13
N SER A 210 4.93 4.63 -10.63
CA SER A 210 6.10 5.16 -9.92
C SER A 210 6.11 6.69 -9.85
N ILE A 211 5.34 7.37 -10.71
CA ILE A 211 5.18 8.83 -10.74
C ILE A 211 3.81 9.24 -10.20
N LEU A 212 2.74 8.61 -10.69
CA LEU A 212 1.38 8.86 -10.24
C LEU A 212 0.99 7.86 -9.15
N PRO A 213 0.67 8.28 -7.92
CA PRO A 213 0.40 7.38 -6.79
C PRO A 213 -0.99 6.72 -6.91
N LEU A 214 -1.16 5.88 -7.92
CA LEU A 214 -2.39 5.17 -8.22
C LEU A 214 -2.56 3.92 -7.34
N ARG A 215 -3.81 3.60 -7.00
CA ARG A 215 -4.11 2.25 -6.54
C ARG A 215 -4.03 1.28 -7.73
N VAL A 216 -3.58 0.06 -7.50
CA VAL A 216 -3.46 -0.95 -8.57
C VAL A 216 -4.78 -1.12 -9.32
N THR A 217 -5.91 -1.14 -8.62
CA THR A 217 -7.24 -1.23 -9.24
C THR A 217 -7.60 0.00 -10.08
N GLU A 218 -7.17 1.20 -9.69
CA GLU A 218 -7.36 2.42 -10.48
C GLU A 218 -6.60 2.32 -11.80
N PHE A 219 -5.35 1.85 -11.74
CA PHE A 219 -4.52 1.61 -12.91
C PHE A 219 -5.12 0.54 -13.83
N LEU A 220 -5.49 -0.63 -13.28
CA LEU A 220 -6.04 -1.74 -14.07
C LEU A 220 -7.40 -1.40 -14.72
N LEU A 221 -8.13 -0.43 -14.16
CA LEU A 221 -9.38 0.09 -14.71
C LEU A 221 -9.19 1.26 -15.69
N THR A 222 -7.98 1.57 -16.13
CA THR A 222 -7.73 2.59 -17.16
C THR A 222 -8.64 2.34 -18.36
N PRO A 223 -9.40 3.35 -18.84
CA PRO A 223 -10.32 3.18 -19.97
C PRO A 223 -9.58 2.82 -21.25
N TYR A 224 -10.22 2.09 -22.16
CA TYR A 224 -9.62 1.85 -23.48
C TYR A 224 -9.35 3.18 -24.21
N ASN A 225 -10.32 4.10 -24.23
CA ASN A 225 -10.16 5.42 -24.81
C ASN A 225 -9.55 6.39 -23.80
N CYS A 226 -8.31 6.11 -23.37
CA CYS A 226 -7.63 6.89 -22.34
C CYS A 226 -6.71 7.99 -22.87
N LEU A 227 -6.42 8.00 -24.16
CA LEU A 227 -5.47 8.92 -24.78
C LEU A 227 -6.16 10.12 -25.40
N GLU A 228 -5.58 11.30 -25.20
CA GLU A 228 -5.97 12.55 -25.84
C GLU A 228 -4.72 13.34 -26.22
N LYS A 229 -4.77 14.02 -27.37
CA LYS A 229 -3.75 14.96 -27.81
C LYS A 229 -4.38 16.34 -27.96
N ASP A 230 -3.78 17.35 -27.33
CA ASP A 230 -4.23 18.74 -27.41
C ASP A 230 -3.00 19.63 -27.74
N GLY A 231 -2.92 20.04 -28.99
CA GLY A 231 -1.76 20.71 -29.54
C GLY A 231 -0.50 19.84 -29.47
N GLU A 232 0.51 20.31 -28.75
CA GLU A 232 1.77 19.57 -28.52
C GLU A 232 1.76 18.74 -27.22
N LYS A 233 0.65 18.78 -26.46
CA LYS A 233 0.52 18.08 -25.18
C LYS A 233 -0.24 16.76 -25.34
N TYR A 234 0.21 15.79 -24.62
CA TYR A 234 -0.37 14.44 -24.59
C TYR A 234 -0.94 14.15 -23.21
N TYR A 235 -2.10 13.51 -23.18
CA TYR A 235 -2.83 13.26 -21.94
C TYR A 235 -3.27 11.81 -21.81
N LEU A 236 -3.24 11.33 -20.57
CA LEU A 236 -3.74 10.03 -20.16
C LEU A 236 -4.91 10.23 -19.18
N THR A 237 -6.03 9.62 -19.48
CA THR A 237 -7.21 9.60 -18.61
C THR A 237 -7.26 8.29 -17.82
N ILE A 238 -7.33 8.39 -16.50
CA ILE A 238 -7.36 7.26 -15.57
C ILE A 238 -8.61 7.34 -14.70
N ARG A 239 -9.18 6.18 -14.33
CA ARG A 239 -10.26 6.08 -13.36
C ARG A 239 -9.71 6.18 -11.94
N ARG A 240 -10.11 7.22 -11.21
CA ARG A 240 -9.77 7.41 -9.79
C ARG A 240 -10.97 7.10 -8.92
N THR A 241 -10.77 6.38 -7.83
CA THR A 241 -11.88 6.06 -6.92
C THR A 241 -12.39 7.32 -6.19
N LYS A 242 -13.72 7.51 -6.20
CA LYS A 242 -14.41 8.51 -5.39
C LYS A 242 -14.56 8.10 -3.93
N LEU A 243 -14.25 6.84 -3.61
CA LEU A 243 -14.39 6.31 -2.25
C LEU A 243 -13.31 6.90 -1.36
N LYS A 244 -13.71 7.92 -0.63
CA LYS A 244 -12.95 8.55 0.43
C LYS A 244 -13.24 7.81 1.75
N LYS A 245 -12.35 7.96 2.78
CA LYS A 245 -12.48 7.37 4.14
C LYS A 245 -12.28 5.87 4.26
N GLY A 246 -11.50 5.26 3.37
CA GLY A 246 -11.25 3.83 3.46
C GLY A 246 -12.52 2.96 3.43
N ARG A 247 -13.68 3.53 3.06
CA ARG A 247 -14.95 2.83 2.95
C ARG A 247 -14.86 1.80 1.84
N ARG A 248 -14.56 0.58 2.24
CA ARG A 248 -14.65 -0.55 1.34
C ARG A 248 -16.13 -0.87 1.11
N LYS A 249 -16.51 -1.13 -0.13
CA LYS A 249 -17.88 -1.52 -0.47
C LYS A 249 -18.00 -3.02 -0.62
N LEU A 250 -19.20 -3.53 -0.39
CA LEU A 250 -19.55 -4.90 -0.71
C LEU A 250 -19.55 -5.13 -2.23
N ALA A 251 -20.05 -4.16 -3.00
CA ALA A 251 -20.10 -4.18 -4.45
C ALA A 251 -19.72 -2.82 -5.05
N TYR A 252 -18.97 -2.85 -6.14
CA TYR A 252 -18.49 -1.68 -6.86
C TYR A 252 -19.27 -1.49 -8.16
N LYS A 253 -19.62 -0.23 -8.43
CA LYS A 253 -20.19 0.22 -9.71
C LYS A 253 -19.22 1.22 -10.34
N VAL A 254 -18.54 0.80 -11.41
CA VAL A 254 -17.45 1.59 -12.03
C VAL A 254 -17.92 2.98 -12.42
N ALA A 255 -19.12 3.11 -12.99
CA ALA A 255 -19.67 4.39 -13.39
C ALA A 255 -19.92 5.38 -12.24
N TYR A 256 -20.20 4.87 -11.03
CA TYR A 256 -20.56 5.71 -9.88
C TYR A 256 -19.42 5.89 -8.88
N ASP A 257 -18.57 4.85 -8.73
CA ASP A 257 -17.54 4.79 -7.70
C ASP A 257 -16.20 5.33 -8.16
N TYR A 258 -16.06 5.57 -9.45
CA TYR A 258 -14.85 6.12 -10.06
C TYR A 258 -15.16 7.41 -10.84
N GLU A 259 -14.18 8.28 -10.92
CA GLU A 259 -14.17 9.46 -11.76
C GLU A 259 -13.00 9.40 -12.74
N LEU A 260 -13.15 10.07 -13.87
CA LEU A 260 -12.10 10.19 -14.87
C LEU A 260 -11.23 11.40 -14.54
N CYS A 261 -9.93 11.14 -14.33
CA CYS A 261 -8.93 12.18 -14.10
C CYS A 261 -7.95 12.19 -15.26
N ARG A 262 -7.65 13.38 -15.77
CA ARG A 262 -6.75 13.62 -16.90
C ARG A 262 -5.38 14.06 -16.40
N TYR A 263 -4.31 13.43 -16.90
CA TYR A 263 -2.93 13.72 -16.55
C TYR A 263 -2.12 13.98 -17.81
N GLU A 264 -1.28 15.02 -17.80
CA GLU A 264 -0.31 15.25 -18.86
C GLU A 264 0.79 14.17 -18.78
N ILE A 265 1.15 13.58 -19.92
CA ILE A 265 2.13 12.50 -20.02
C ILE A 265 3.16 12.81 -21.12
N PRO A 266 4.37 12.23 -21.04
CA PRO A 266 5.36 12.35 -22.13
C PRO A 266 4.85 11.70 -23.43
N GLU A 267 5.30 12.26 -24.57
CA GLU A 267 4.97 11.73 -25.90
C GLU A 267 5.37 10.25 -26.06
N ARG A 268 6.50 9.83 -25.48
CA ARG A 268 6.93 8.42 -25.47
C ARG A 268 5.85 7.50 -24.93
N LEU A 269 5.33 7.80 -23.77
CA LEU A 269 4.29 7.00 -23.12
C LEU A 269 2.97 7.01 -23.93
N TYR A 270 2.60 8.17 -24.51
CA TYR A 270 1.46 8.26 -25.41
C TYR A 270 1.61 7.33 -26.62
N ARG A 271 2.78 7.27 -27.25
CA ARG A 271 3.05 6.40 -28.41
C ARG A 271 2.99 4.92 -28.04
N GLU A 272 3.53 4.54 -26.88
CA GLU A 272 3.52 3.16 -26.38
C GLU A 272 2.09 2.68 -26.08
N ILE A 273 1.28 3.51 -25.42
CA ILE A 273 -0.13 3.20 -25.15
C ILE A 273 -0.92 3.14 -26.46
N SER A 274 -0.69 4.09 -27.38
CA SER A 274 -1.35 4.09 -28.69
C SER A 274 -1.02 2.84 -29.49
N TRP A 275 0.25 2.41 -29.50
CA TRP A 275 0.63 1.13 -30.11
C TRP A 275 -0.17 -0.03 -29.52
N TYR A 276 -0.27 -0.12 -28.21
CA TYR A 276 -0.98 -1.20 -27.51
C TYR A 276 -2.50 -1.21 -27.79
N GLN A 277 -3.12 -0.02 -27.92
CA GLN A 277 -4.53 0.09 -28.29
C GLN A 277 -4.84 -0.44 -29.70
N HIS A 278 -3.86 -0.36 -30.62
CA HIS A 278 -4.03 -0.75 -32.02
C HIS A 278 -3.60 -2.20 -32.31
N ILE A 279 -3.25 -2.97 -31.26
CA ILE A 279 -2.95 -4.40 -31.44
C ILE A 279 -4.18 -5.09 -31.98
N ASP A 280 -3.99 -5.79 -33.11
CA ASP A 280 -4.99 -6.70 -33.62
C ASP A 280 -5.03 -7.95 -32.75
N VAL A 281 -6.20 -8.26 -32.23
CA VAL A 281 -6.42 -9.44 -31.37
C VAL A 281 -7.01 -10.62 -32.12
N GLU A 282 -7.36 -10.44 -33.41
CA GLU A 282 -7.78 -11.55 -34.26
C GLU A 282 -6.63 -12.56 -34.40
N ASP A 283 -6.93 -13.83 -34.25
CA ASP A 283 -5.94 -14.93 -34.27
C ASP A 283 -4.89 -14.91 -33.13
N THR A 284 -5.16 -14.18 -32.05
CA THR A 284 -4.29 -14.17 -30.85
C THR A 284 -4.96 -14.83 -29.65
N ASP A 285 -4.16 -15.12 -28.61
CA ASP A 285 -4.64 -15.61 -27.32
C ASP A 285 -5.27 -14.50 -26.45
N TYR A 286 -5.49 -13.30 -26.99
CA TYR A 286 -5.96 -12.13 -26.27
C TYR A 286 -7.34 -11.67 -26.70
N ALA A 287 -8.05 -11.02 -25.78
CA ALA A 287 -9.33 -10.38 -26.02
C ALA A 287 -9.38 -8.95 -25.46
N LYS A 288 -10.16 -8.10 -26.11
CA LYS A 288 -10.51 -6.80 -25.57
C LYS A 288 -11.46 -6.99 -24.38
N PRO A 289 -11.19 -6.35 -23.23
CA PRO A 289 -12.02 -6.52 -22.03
C PRO A 289 -13.46 -6.02 -22.22
N ALA A 290 -14.43 -6.78 -21.72
CA ALA A 290 -15.86 -6.43 -21.79
C ALA A 290 -16.16 -5.13 -21.01
N LEU A 291 -15.41 -4.82 -19.95
CA LEU A 291 -15.54 -3.58 -19.17
C LEU A 291 -14.99 -2.32 -19.90
N GLY A 292 -14.47 -2.47 -21.12
CA GLY A 292 -13.90 -1.37 -21.90
C GLY A 292 -12.65 -0.75 -21.25
N THR A 293 -11.80 -1.56 -20.63
CA THR A 293 -10.50 -1.17 -20.09
C THR A 293 -9.39 -1.37 -21.10
N LEU A 294 -8.25 -0.72 -20.88
CA LEU A 294 -7.11 -0.72 -21.79
C LEU A 294 -6.45 -2.11 -21.94
N PHE A 295 -6.25 -2.81 -20.82
CA PHE A 295 -5.36 -3.97 -20.78
C PHE A 295 -6.05 -5.24 -21.27
N LEU A 296 -5.48 -5.87 -22.29
CA LEU A 296 -5.98 -7.11 -22.88
C LEU A 296 -6.02 -8.26 -21.86
N THR A 297 -7.07 -9.07 -21.96
CA THR A 297 -7.26 -10.30 -21.19
C THR A 297 -6.92 -11.53 -22.04
N SER A 298 -6.64 -12.67 -21.41
CA SER A 298 -6.42 -13.92 -22.13
C SER A 298 -7.75 -14.59 -22.47
N ASN A 299 -7.89 -15.12 -23.70
CA ASN A 299 -9.05 -15.90 -24.15
C ASN A 299 -9.21 -17.22 -23.37
N HIS A 300 -8.13 -17.74 -22.77
CA HIS A 300 -8.14 -19.02 -22.05
C HIS A 300 -8.60 -18.91 -20.59
N VAL A 301 -8.66 -17.71 -20.06
CA VAL A 301 -9.15 -17.49 -18.69
C VAL A 301 -10.64 -17.18 -18.76
N ARG A 302 -11.49 -18.01 -18.15
CA ARG A 302 -12.93 -17.73 -18.03
C ARG A 302 -13.13 -16.29 -17.59
N SER A 303 -13.45 -15.47 -18.56
CA SER A 303 -13.88 -14.08 -18.58
C SER A 303 -13.78 -13.33 -17.26
N ALA A 304 -12.62 -12.78 -17.00
CA ALA A 304 -12.60 -11.54 -16.25
C ALA A 304 -12.95 -10.41 -17.24
N ASP A 305 -13.94 -9.60 -16.91
CA ASP A 305 -14.36 -8.47 -17.74
C ASP A 305 -13.25 -7.41 -17.91
N TYR A 306 -12.13 -7.55 -17.20
CA TYR A 306 -10.93 -6.73 -17.26
C TYR A 306 -9.71 -7.50 -16.70
N LEU A 307 -8.49 -6.96 -16.88
CA LEU A 307 -7.27 -7.54 -16.31
C LEU A 307 -7.29 -7.37 -14.77
N THR A 308 -7.51 -8.47 -14.04
CA THR A 308 -7.66 -8.43 -12.58
C THR A 308 -6.31 -8.27 -11.86
N TYR A 309 -6.37 -7.87 -10.58
CA TYR A 309 -5.18 -7.83 -9.71
C TYR A 309 -4.43 -9.17 -9.67
N GLY A 310 -5.16 -10.29 -9.61
CA GLY A 310 -4.55 -11.64 -9.62
C GLY A 310 -3.76 -11.89 -10.90
N HIS A 311 -4.34 -11.64 -12.06
CA HIS A 311 -3.67 -11.81 -13.36
C HIS A 311 -2.46 -10.86 -13.52
N ALA A 312 -2.58 -9.60 -13.08
CA ALA A 312 -1.45 -8.66 -13.10
C ALA A 312 -0.31 -9.13 -12.18
N ARG A 313 -0.62 -9.67 -11.00
CA ARG A 313 0.37 -10.24 -10.08
C ARG A 313 1.08 -11.45 -10.68
N GLU A 314 0.36 -12.34 -11.35
CA GLU A 314 0.97 -13.48 -12.02
C GLU A 314 1.88 -13.05 -13.20
N ARG A 315 1.47 -12.04 -13.99
CA ARG A 315 2.33 -11.46 -15.03
C ARG A 315 3.60 -10.84 -14.44
N LEU A 316 3.49 -10.12 -13.31
CA LEU A 316 4.66 -9.56 -12.61
C LEU A 316 5.59 -10.67 -12.13
N ARG A 317 5.07 -11.73 -11.52
CA ARG A 317 5.88 -12.88 -11.09
C ARG A 317 6.60 -13.56 -12.25
N SER A 318 5.89 -13.78 -13.36
CA SER A 318 6.48 -14.35 -14.58
C SER A 318 7.60 -13.46 -15.11
N LEU A 319 7.37 -12.15 -15.20
CA LEU A 319 8.40 -11.20 -15.64
C LEU A 319 9.62 -11.19 -14.70
N CYS A 320 9.41 -11.18 -13.38
CA CYS A 320 10.50 -11.26 -12.41
C CYS A 320 11.32 -12.55 -12.59
N GLY A 321 10.66 -13.69 -12.84
CA GLY A 321 11.35 -14.93 -13.15
C GLY A 321 12.24 -14.81 -14.39
N GLU A 322 11.77 -14.12 -15.42
CA GLU A 322 12.47 -13.96 -16.68
C GLU A 322 13.64 -12.96 -16.61
N ILE A 323 13.41 -11.77 -16.02
CA ILE A 323 14.42 -10.71 -16.01
C ILE A 323 15.35 -10.74 -14.78
N MET A 324 14.90 -11.31 -13.66
CA MET A 324 15.66 -11.37 -12.39
C MET A 324 16.10 -12.79 -12.02
N GLY A 325 15.60 -13.83 -12.73
CA GLY A 325 15.83 -15.22 -12.38
C GLY A 325 15.10 -15.70 -11.11
N ASP A 326 14.19 -14.90 -10.56
CA ASP A 326 13.48 -15.19 -9.31
C ASP A 326 12.01 -14.76 -9.40
N THR A 327 11.10 -15.74 -9.37
CA THR A 327 9.65 -15.50 -9.37
C THR A 327 9.12 -14.94 -8.05
N ASN A 328 9.90 -14.99 -6.98
CA ASN A 328 9.58 -14.41 -5.68
C ASN A 328 10.34 -13.11 -5.40
N TYR A 329 10.84 -12.47 -6.46
CA TYR A 329 11.53 -11.20 -6.34
C TYR A 329 10.70 -10.19 -5.55
N PRO A 330 11.29 -9.45 -4.58
CA PRO A 330 10.55 -8.67 -3.59
C PRO A 330 10.00 -7.33 -4.13
N VAL A 331 9.37 -7.36 -5.31
CA VAL A 331 8.65 -6.22 -5.91
C VAL A 331 7.17 -6.58 -6.02
N HIS A 332 6.31 -5.74 -5.47
CA HIS A 332 4.87 -5.96 -5.45
C HIS A 332 4.11 -4.82 -6.14
N LEU A 333 2.97 -5.15 -6.76
CA LEU A 333 2.12 -4.17 -7.46
C LEU A 333 1.71 -2.94 -6.62
N GLY A 334 1.67 -3.08 -5.29
CA GLY A 334 1.33 -1.97 -4.41
C GLY A 334 2.50 -1.05 -4.05
N ASP A 335 3.74 -1.42 -4.37
CA ASP A 335 4.94 -0.70 -3.91
C ASP A 335 5.15 0.61 -4.65
N THR A 336 4.86 0.64 -5.96
CA THR A 336 5.04 1.83 -6.79
C THR A 336 4.26 3.04 -6.29
N ARG A 337 3.10 2.83 -5.68
CA ARG A 337 2.36 3.93 -5.05
C ARG A 337 3.14 4.54 -3.88
N HIS A 338 3.81 3.72 -3.09
CA HIS A 338 4.69 4.19 -2.01
C HIS A 338 5.90 4.93 -2.60
N LEU A 339 6.53 4.36 -3.64
CA LEU A 339 7.66 4.99 -4.33
C LEU A 339 7.27 6.36 -4.89
N ALA A 340 6.13 6.48 -5.56
CA ALA A 340 5.64 7.75 -6.09
C ALA A 340 5.41 8.80 -5.00
N MET A 341 4.83 8.40 -3.86
CA MET A 341 4.60 9.31 -2.74
C MET A 341 5.91 9.80 -2.14
N ILE A 342 6.88 8.92 -2.03
CA ILE A 342 8.19 9.21 -1.49
C ILE A 342 8.97 10.15 -2.43
N ASN A 343 8.97 9.86 -3.74
CA ASN A 343 9.58 10.73 -4.75
C ASN A 343 8.98 12.14 -4.71
N LEU A 344 7.67 12.24 -4.54
CA LEU A 344 6.99 13.52 -4.40
C LEU A 344 7.45 14.28 -3.15
N ILE A 345 7.59 13.60 -2.01
CA ILE A 345 8.08 14.19 -0.76
C ILE A 345 9.52 14.69 -0.93
N LEU A 346 10.39 13.88 -1.51
CA LEU A 346 11.79 14.23 -1.75
C LEU A 346 11.94 15.37 -2.77
N SER A 347 10.97 15.55 -3.67
CA SER A 347 10.90 16.68 -4.60
C SER A 347 10.34 17.97 -3.97
N GLY A 348 10.11 17.99 -2.64
CA GLY A 348 9.57 19.15 -1.94
C GLY A 348 8.05 19.24 -1.93
N GLY A 349 7.35 18.17 -2.31
CA GLY A 349 5.89 18.10 -2.26
C GLY A 349 5.36 18.15 -0.83
N SER A 350 4.43 19.06 -0.55
CA SER A 350 3.82 19.16 0.78
C SER A 350 2.91 17.96 1.09
N PRO A 351 2.66 17.62 2.38
CA PRO A 351 1.71 16.58 2.76
C PRO A 351 0.31 16.78 2.16
N VAL A 352 -0.09 18.03 1.92
CA VAL A 352 -1.37 18.36 1.28
C VAL A 352 -1.38 17.88 -0.17
N ILE A 353 -0.32 18.17 -0.94
CA ILE A 353 -0.17 17.71 -2.33
C ILE A 353 -0.12 16.18 -2.37
N CYS A 354 0.64 15.56 -1.46
CA CYS A 354 0.70 14.11 -1.33
C CYS A 354 -0.68 13.50 -1.07
N ARG A 355 -1.44 14.08 -0.14
CA ARG A 355 -2.81 13.67 0.18
C ARG A 355 -3.71 13.74 -1.06
N GLU A 356 -3.68 14.84 -1.80
CA GLU A 356 -4.55 15.06 -2.96
C GLU A 356 -4.22 14.12 -4.12
N LEU A 357 -2.94 14.00 -4.47
CA LEU A 357 -2.50 13.10 -5.53
C LEU A 357 -2.77 11.63 -5.20
N ALA A 358 -2.64 11.23 -3.94
CA ALA A 358 -2.99 9.89 -3.49
C ALA A 358 -4.52 9.66 -3.37
N GLY A 359 -5.33 10.73 -3.39
CA GLY A 359 -6.76 10.65 -3.13
C GLY A 359 -7.07 10.24 -1.69
N HIS A 360 -6.27 10.72 -0.73
CA HIS A 360 -6.50 10.51 0.69
C HIS A 360 -7.32 11.66 1.28
N GLU A 361 -8.25 11.36 2.18
CA GLU A 361 -9.00 12.41 2.90
C GLU A 361 -8.18 13.08 3.99
N ASN A 362 -7.33 12.30 4.66
CA ASN A 362 -6.54 12.74 5.79
C ASN A 362 -5.05 12.70 5.46
N ILE A 363 -4.31 13.71 5.92
CA ILE A 363 -2.85 13.78 5.83
C ILE A 363 -2.22 12.55 6.51
N SER A 364 -2.79 12.10 7.64
CA SER A 364 -2.30 10.92 8.38
C SER A 364 -2.33 9.62 7.58
N ALA A 365 -3.22 9.49 6.59
CA ALA A 365 -3.22 8.33 5.70
C ALA A 365 -1.97 8.27 4.80
N SER A 366 -1.24 9.38 4.67
CA SER A 366 0.04 9.47 3.96
C SER A 366 1.25 9.39 4.90
N ALA A 367 1.05 9.43 6.21
CA ALA A 367 2.13 9.50 7.19
C ALA A 367 3.10 8.30 7.12
N HIS A 368 2.59 7.10 6.86
CA HIS A 368 3.40 5.89 6.76
C HIS A 368 4.42 5.90 5.61
N TYR A 369 4.31 6.84 4.66
CA TYR A 369 5.31 6.98 3.59
C TYR A 369 6.60 7.65 4.07
N TYR A 370 6.55 8.40 5.18
CA TYR A 370 7.71 9.16 5.69
C TYR A 370 8.72 8.28 6.44
N GLY A 371 8.32 7.10 6.90
CA GLY A 371 9.19 6.19 7.66
C GLY A 371 10.27 5.46 6.85
N ASN A 372 10.29 5.61 5.51
CA ASN A 372 11.23 4.87 4.64
C ASN A 372 12.18 5.80 3.85
N LEU A 373 12.34 7.05 4.27
CA LEU A 373 13.05 8.07 3.51
C LEU A 373 14.56 7.82 3.38
N SER A 374 15.21 7.29 4.42
CA SER A 374 16.65 7.02 4.37
C SER A 374 17.04 6.02 3.29
N GLY A 375 16.27 4.94 3.15
CA GLY A 375 16.47 3.93 2.11
C GLY A 375 16.34 4.51 0.70
N ILE A 376 15.50 5.53 0.52
CA ILE A 376 15.30 6.19 -0.78
C ILE A 376 16.46 7.10 -1.12
N VAL A 377 16.94 7.86 -0.13
CA VAL A 377 18.16 8.68 -0.32
C VAL A 377 19.33 7.80 -0.75
N GLU A 378 19.49 6.64 -0.10
CA GLU A 378 20.48 5.63 -0.49
C GLU A 378 20.32 5.21 -1.96
N SER A 379 19.08 4.97 -2.38
CA SER A 379 18.76 4.49 -3.72
C SER A 379 19.03 5.52 -4.81
N ILE A 380 18.57 6.75 -4.62
CA ILE A 380 18.79 7.84 -5.59
C ILE A 380 20.29 8.07 -5.80
N VAL A 381 21.07 8.00 -4.73
CA VAL A 381 22.52 8.15 -4.82
C VAL A 381 23.15 6.97 -5.54
N TYR A 382 22.69 5.75 -5.25
CA TYR A 382 23.18 4.54 -5.89
C TYR A 382 22.83 4.49 -7.39
N GLU A 383 21.62 4.90 -7.80
CA GLU A 383 21.21 4.98 -9.20
C GLU A 383 22.11 5.93 -9.99
N LYS A 384 22.34 7.14 -9.48
CA LYS A 384 23.26 8.10 -10.11
C LYS A 384 24.69 7.57 -10.22
N TYR A 385 25.10 6.79 -9.24
CA TYR A 385 26.40 6.14 -9.24
C TYR A 385 26.50 5.09 -10.36
N HIS A 386 25.46 4.28 -10.57
CA HIS A 386 25.35 3.32 -11.66
C HIS A 386 25.33 4.00 -13.05
N GLU A 387 24.54 5.07 -13.20
CA GLU A 387 24.51 5.86 -14.43
C GLU A 387 25.91 6.36 -14.85
N TRP A 388 26.79 6.58 -13.90
CA TRP A 388 28.16 7.00 -14.15
C TRP A 388 29.15 5.85 -14.43
N GLY A 389 28.67 4.61 -14.49
CA GLY A 389 29.49 3.43 -14.81
C GLY A 389 30.50 3.05 -13.73
N LEU A 390 30.23 3.37 -12.47
CA LEU A 390 31.16 3.28 -11.34
C LEU A 390 31.04 1.99 -10.53
N ASP A 391 30.20 1.07 -10.95
CA ASP A 391 29.88 -0.19 -10.23
C ASP A 391 31.05 -1.17 -10.08
N THR A 392 31.99 -1.14 -10.99
CA THR A 392 32.97 -2.21 -11.11
C THR A 392 34.23 -2.01 -10.25
N LYS A 393 34.33 -0.91 -9.50
CA LYS A 393 35.56 -0.56 -8.76
C LYS A 393 35.43 -0.51 -7.23
N LEU A 394 34.36 -0.99 -6.65
CA LEU A 394 34.14 -0.96 -5.19
C LEU A 394 34.95 -2.00 -4.39
N GLU A 395 35.58 -2.95 -5.09
CA GLU A 395 36.40 -3.97 -4.46
C GLU A 395 37.88 -3.68 -4.63
N GLY A 396 38.47 -2.87 -3.80
CA GLY A 396 39.91 -3.01 -3.60
C GLY A 396 40.88 -1.85 -3.68
N SER A 397 40.52 -0.58 -3.67
CA SER A 397 41.54 0.48 -3.51
C SER A 397 41.27 1.41 -2.32
N GLN A 398 42.06 1.25 -1.28
CA GLN A 398 42.07 2.09 -0.07
C GLN A 398 42.79 3.44 -0.26
N LYS A 399 43.13 3.88 -1.48
CA LYS A 399 44.07 4.97 -1.63
C LYS A 399 43.52 6.36 -1.97
N ASN A 400 42.33 6.58 -2.47
CA ASN A 400 41.76 7.92 -2.68
C ASN A 400 40.24 7.93 -2.49
N TRP A 401 39.81 7.75 -1.27
CA TRP A 401 38.43 7.55 -0.95
C TRP A 401 37.54 8.82 -0.96
N VAL A 402 38.12 10.01 -1.00
CA VAL A 402 37.42 11.29 -1.19
C VAL A 402 38.23 12.24 -2.08
N LYS A 403 37.67 12.64 -3.22
CA LYS A 403 38.24 13.71 -4.01
C LYS A 403 37.84 15.05 -3.42
N LEU A 404 38.79 15.76 -2.82
CA LEU A 404 38.58 17.09 -2.25
C LEU A 404 38.47 18.13 -3.38
N PRO A 405 37.53 19.10 -3.27
CA PRO A 405 37.58 20.30 -4.10
C PRO A 405 38.90 21.05 -3.93
N GLU A 406 39.40 21.64 -5.01
CA GLU A 406 40.74 22.25 -5.05
C GLU A 406 40.99 23.32 -3.99
N ASP A 407 39.95 24.01 -3.53
CA ASP A 407 40.04 25.10 -2.55
C ASP A 407 39.51 24.71 -1.13
N SER A 408 39.53 23.45 -0.79
CA SER A 408 39.03 23.01 0.53
C SER A 408 39.95 23.44 1.67
N ILE A 409 39.39 23.95 2.75
CA ILE A 409 40.11 24.41 3.94
C ILE A 409 40.13 23.28 4.99
N ARG A 410 41.26 23.08 5.64
CA ARG A 410 41.40 22.12 6.73
C ARG A 410 40.60 22.57 7.94
N VAL A 411 39.75 21.68 8.47
CA VAL A 411 38.99 21.83 9.70
C VAL A 411 39.24 20.63 10.62
N THR A 412 38.65 20.61 11.82
CA THR A 412 38.82 19.47 12.72
C THR A 412 38.23 18.21 12.09
N ASP A 413 38.99 17.13 12.08
CA ASP A 413 38.65 15.81 11.56
C ASP A 413 38.32 15.74 10.05
N GLY A 414 38.67 16.80 9.28
CA GLY A 414 38.39 16.80 7.84
C GLY A 414 38.66 18.10 7.12
N TRP A 415 37.90 18.35 6.07
CA TRP A 415 38.00 19.48 5.17
C TRP A 415 36.64 20.12 4.92
N CYS A 416 36.63 21.41 4.59
CA CYS A 416 35.43 22.18 4.29
C CYS A 416 35.55 22.88 2.93
N ASP A 417 34.53 22.80 2.07
CA ASP A 417 34.46 23.47 0.77
C ASP A 417 33.51 24.69 0.76
N SER A 418 33.02 25.11 1.92
CA SER A 418 32.11 26.26 2.04
C SER A 418 32.81 27.56 1.61
N GLN A 419 32.11 28.39 0.85
CA GLN A 419 32.57 29.72 0.45
C GLN A 419 32.76 30.64 1.66
N CYS A 420 31.90 30.53 2.67
CA CYS A 420 31.95 31.30 3.92
C CYS A 420 33.26 31.04 4.67
N MET A 421 33.68 29.77 4.77
CA MET A 421 34.97 29.42 5.39
C MET A 421 36.15 29.93 4.58
N ARG A 422 36.08 29.94 3.26
CA ARG A 422 37.13 30.49 2.36
C ARG A 422 37.27 32.00 2.53
N ALA A 423 36.16 32.71 2.72
CA ALA A 423 36.14 34.16 2.96
C ALA A 423 36.56 34.56 4.37
N GLY A 424 36.69 33.59 5.28
CA GLY A 424 36.94 33.86 6.70
C GLY A 424 35.68 34.35 7.47
N GLU A 425 34.51 34.24 6.88
CA GLU A 425 33.24 34.70 7.41
C GLU A 425 32.56 33.57 8.19
N ILE A 426 33.11 33.24 9.37
CA ILE A 426 32.63 32.14 10.20
C ILE A 426 31.15 32.32 10.61
N ASP A 427 30.75 33.59 10.84
CA ASP A 427 29.37 33.91 11.23
C ASP A 427 28.37 33.59 10.11
N ASP A 428 28.79 33.62 8.85
CA ASP A 428 27.94 33.24 7.70
C ASP A 428 27.89 31.72 7.47
N CYS A 429 28.82 30.98 8.06
CA CYS A 429 28.75 29.51 8.08
C CYS A 429 27.48 29.00 8.75
N ILE A 430 26.94 29.75 9.73
CA ILE A 430 25.65 29.44 10.38
C ILE A 430 24.47 29.70 9.45
N LYS A 431 24.57 30.64 8.49
CA LYS A 431 23.50 30.97 7.54
C LYS A 431 23.37 29.94 6.41
N ASP A 432 24.48 29.33 6.03
CA ASP A 432 24.50 28.22 5.06
C ASP A 432 24.02 26.90 5.69
N PHE A 433 23.75 26.91 6.99
CA PHE A 433 23.26 25.77 7.73
C PHE A 433 21.75 25.59 7.45
N ASP A 434 21.43 24.53 6.77
CA ASP A 434 20.09 24.23 6.24
C ASP A 434 19.08 23.67 7.26
N GLY A 435 19.31 23.94 8.57
CA GLY A 435 18.41 23.55 9.65
C GLY A 435 18.60 22.14 10.19
N SER A 436 19.69 21.44 9.81
CA SER A 436 20.03 20.16 10.41
C SER A 436 20.35 20.26 11.90
N SER A 437 20.15 19.20 12.66
CA SER A 437 19.90 19.19 14.10
C SER A 437 21.03 19.55 15.06
N ALA A 438 22.21 19.97 14.59
CA ALA A 438 23.31 20.32 15.48
C ALA A 438 24.06 21.58 14.97
N LEU A 439 23.57 22.74 15.37
CA LEU A 439 24.26 24.01 15.18
C LEU A 439 25.71 23.92 15.66
N GLY A 440 26.63 24.19 14.75
CA GLY A 440 28.05 24.34 15.06
C GLY A 440 28.93 23.10 14.94
N GLU A 441 28.41 21.95 14.54
CA GLU A 441 29.23 20.75 14.29
C GLU A 441 29.49 20.53 12.80
N CYS A 442 30.74 20.66 12.39
CA CYS A 442 31.16 20.42 10.99
C CYS A 442 30.74 19.03 10.48
N HIS A 443 30.74 18.00 11.33
CA HIS A 443 30.32 16.65 10.98
C HIS A 443 28.87 16.57 10.44
N ASN A 444 28.05 17.54 10.76
CA ASN A 444 26.65 17.63 10.37
C ASN A 444 26.43 18.52 9.13
N CYS A 445 27.49 19.11 8.62
CA CYS A 445 27.42 20.05 7.51
C CYS A 445 27.63 19.37 6.15
N ARG A 446 26.83 19.77 5.14
CA ARG A 446 26.95 19.27 3.77
C ARG A 446 28.28 19.65 3.10
N HIS A 447 29.01 20.64 3.63
CA HIS A 447 30.31 21.09 3.13
C HIS A 447 31.50 20.38 3.77
N PHE A 448 31.26 19.49 4.72
CA PHE A 448 32.28 18.76 5.44
C PHE A 448 32.74 17.49 4.72
N TYR A 449 34.04 17.29 4.60
CA TYR A 449 34.70 16.11 4.04
C TYR A 449 35.53 15.45 5.15
N PRO A 450 35.14 14.28 5.66
CA PRO A 450 35.91 13.55 6.65
C PRO A 450 37.31 13.18 6.15
N ASP A 451 38.30 13.10 7.03
CA ASP A 451 39.67 12.77 6.65
C ASP A 451 39.99 11.24 6.66
N ASN A 452 39.06 10.42 7.05
CA ASN A 452 39.19 8.97 7.02
C ASN A 452 37.88 8.22 6.76
N PRO A 453 37.95 7.01 6.18
CA PRO A 453 36.76 6.21 5.83
C PRO A 453 35.91 5.80 7.04
N GLY A 454 36.54 5.55 8.18
CA GLY A 454 35.83 5.17 9.41
C GLY A 454 34.95 6.29 9.95
N LEU A 455 35.45 7.53 9.88
CA LEU A 455 34.67 8.70 10.25
C LEU A 455 33.50 8.92 9.27
N LEU A 456 33.76 8.80 7.96
CA LEU A 456 32.69 8.88 6.94
C LEU A 456 31.57 7.85 7.19
N LEU A 457 31.95 6.60 7.48
CA LEU A 457 30.97 5.55 7.76
C LEU A 457 30.16 5.86 9.04
N ARG A 458 30.82 6.34 10.10
CA ARG A 458 30.17 6.73 11.36
C ARG A 458 29.16 7.87 11.12
N ILE A 459 29.60 8.95 10.48
CA ILE A 459 28.74 10.11 10.19
C ILE A 459 27.56 9.71 9.29
N SER A 460 27.81 8.90 8.24
CA SER A 460 26.74 8.39 7.37
C SER A 460 25.70 7.58 8.14
N THR A 461 26.16 6.72 9.08
CA THR A 461 25.27 5.92 9.90
C THR A 461 24.44 6.78 10.87
N GLU A 462 25.05 7.80 11.48
CA GLU A 462 24.36 8.75 12.36
C GLU A 462 23.33 9.58 11.58
N ARG A 463 23.65 10.01 10.37
CA ARG A 463 22.74 10.74 9.49
C ARG A 463 21.57 9.89 9.03
N LYS A 464 21.82 8.64 8.67
CA LYS A 464 20.74 7.70 8.36
C LYS A 464 19.73 7.62 9.53
N LYS A 465 20.24 7.43 10.76
CA LYS A 465 19.40 7.40 11.96
C LYS A 465 18.68 8.72 12.22
N ALA A 466 19.29 9.88 11.88
CA ALA A 466 18.63 11.17 11.99
C ALA A 466 17.47 11.29 11.02
N VAL A 467 17.65 10.92 9.76
CA VAL A 467 16.58 10.90 8.74
C VAL A 467 15.43 9.98 9.13
N ASP A 468 15.73 8.78 9.65
CA ASP A 468 14.70 7.83 10.11
C ASP A 468 13.91 8.42 11.29
N ARG A 469 14.59 9.00 12.29
CA ARG A 469 13.96 9.64 13.44
C ARG A 469 13.12 10.86 13.06
N ASP A 470 13.60 11.68 12.11
CA ASP A 470 12.85 12.86 11.65
C ASP A 470 11.62 12.45 10.83
N GLY A 471 11.69 11.33 10.09
CA GLY A 471 10.53 10.72 9.46
C GLY A 471 9.48 10.26 10.46
N GLU A 472 9.91 9.58 11.54
CA GLU A 472 9.02 9.20 12.65
C GLU A 472 8.42 10.41 13.37
N TYR A 473 9.23 11.44 13.62
CA TYR A 473 8.78 12.69 14.23
C TYR A 473 7.72 13.39 13.37
N LEU A 474 7.93 13.46 12.05
CA LEU A 474 6.93 14.02 11.14
C LEU A 474 5.62 13.22 11.18
N MET A 475 5.68 11.88 11.24
CA MET A 475 4.49 11.06 11.41
C MET A 475 3.73 11.38 12.71
N GLN A 476 4.47 11.58 13.82
CA GLN A 476 3.86 11.94 15.10
C GLN A 476 3.20 13.34 15.03
N MET A 477 3.84 14.31 14.40
CA MET A 477 3.27 15.66 14.24
C MET A 477 1.99 15.63 13.39
N ILE A 478 1.97 14.87 12.31
CA ILE A 478 0.76 14.69 11.50
C ILE A 478 -0.39 14.09 12.32
N GLU A 479 -0.10 13.12 13.19
CA GLU A 479 -1.12 12.50 14.04
C GLU A 479 -1.62 13.45 15.13
N LEU A 480 -0.74 14.26 15.73
CA LEU A 480 -1.11 15.30 16.73
C LEU A 480 -2.04 16.35 16.10
N VAL A 481 -1.69 16.87 14.93
CA VAL A 481 -2.55 17.84 14.20
C VAL A 481 -3.91 17.23 13.86
N ARG A 482 -3.94 15.95 13.47
CA ARG A 482 -5.18 15.22 13.24
C ARG A 482 -6.09 15.17 14.47
N ARG A 483 -5.50 15.04 15.67
CA ARG A 483 -6.24 15.01 16.95
C ARG A 483 -6.59 16.41 17.47
N GLY A 484 -6.21 17.45 16.76
CA GLY A 484 -6.42 18.83 17.18
C GLY A 484 -5.48 19.28 18.33
N LEU A 485 -4.38 18.56 18.53
CA LEU A 485 -3.39 18.81 19.59
C LEU A 485 -2.10 19.49 19.09
N GLY A 486 -1.99 19.78 17.79
CA GLY A 486 -0.83 20.40 17.16
C GLY A 486 -1.22 21.43 16.09
N TYR A 487 -0.24 22.17 15.59
CA TYR A 487 -0.41 23.20 14.57
C TYR A 487 0.17 22.77 13.23
N GLN A 488 -0.32 23.34 12.13
CA GLN A 488 0.20 23.04 10.79
C GLN A 488 1.66 23.47 10.61
N GLU A 489 2.08 24.50 11.34
CA GLU A 489 3.47 24.99 11.40
C GLU A 489 4.44 23.92 11.94
N ASP A 490 3.99 23.08 12.86
CA ASP A 490 4.79 21.97 13.39
C ASP A 490 5.11 20.94 12.31
N ILE A 491 4.13 20.65 11.42
CA ILE A 491 4.33 19.77 10.26
C ILE A 491 5.33 20.41 9.29
N ALA A 492 5.19 21.70 9.00
CA ALA A 492 6.09 22.41 8.09
C ALA A 492 7.53 22.40 8.61
N SER A 493 7.73 22.68 9.90
CA SER A 493 9.05 22.64 10.56
C SER A 493 9.67 21.24 10.54
N ALA A 494 8.87 20.20 10.84
CA ALA A 494 9.32 18.81 10.79
C ALA A 494 9.73 18.39 9.37
N MET A 495 9.00 18.86 8.35
CA MET A 495 9.34 18.61 6.95
C MET A 495 10.64 19.30 6.54
N LEU A 496 10.82 20.57 6.87
CA LEU A 496 12.04 21.31 6.55
C LEU A 496 13.27 20.60 7.15
N LYS A 497 13.16 20.17 8.40
CA LYS A 497 14.22 19.44 9.08
C LYS A 497 14.53 18.12 8.39
N LEU A 498 13.51 17.33 8.07
CA LEU A 498 13.66 16.06 7.35
C LEU A 498 14.34 16.25 5.99
N HIS A 499 13.95 17.28 5.22
CA HIS A 499 14.59 17.59 3.94
C HIS A 499 16.06 17.97 4.09
N ALA A 500 16.40 18.76 5.10
CA ALA A 500 17.76 19.18 5.39
C ALA A 500 18.67 17.98 5.74
N ASP A 501 18.19 17.10 6.65
CA ASP A 501 18.95 15.92 7.05
C ASP A 501 19.04 14.88 5.92
N ALA A 502 18.00 14.70 5.11
CA ALA A 502 18.03 13.85 3.91
C ALA A 502 19.01 14.40 2.84
N GLY A 503 19.02 15.71 2.63
CA GLY A 503 19.98 16.38 1.74
C GLY A 503 21.42 16.17 2.17
N THR A 504 21.72 16.38 3.46
CA THR A 504 23.06 16.14 4.04
C THR A 504 23.48 14.68 3.90
N TYR A 505 22.56 13.75 4.19
CA TYR A 505 22.81 12.33 4.05
C TYR A 505 23.09 11.94 2.58
N SER A 506 22.33 12.48 1.63
CA SER A 506 22.56 12.28 0.20
C SER A 506 23.98 12.72 -0.22
N GLU A 507 24.43 13.89 0.24
CA GLU A 507 25.78 14.38 -0.10
C GLU A 507 26.89 13.51 0.53
N LEU A 508 26.72 13.03 1.75
CA LEU A 508 27.65 12.09 2.37
C LEU A 508 27.75 10.76 1.61
N LEU A 509 26.61 10.25 1.15
CA LEU A 509 26.57 9.03 0.33
C LEU A 509 27.25 9.24 -1.03
N LYS A 510 27.00 10.37 -1.71
CA LYS A 510 27.68 10.70 -2.97
C LYS A 510 29.21 10.72 -2.78
N ARG A 511 29.71 11.24 -1.67
CA ARG A 511 31.13 11.25 -1.33
C ARG A 511 31.67 9.85 -1.09
N LYS A 512 30.92 9.03 -0.35
CA LYS A 512 31.26 7.63 -0.09
C LYS A 512 31.42 6.84 -1.39
N TYR A 513 30.56 7.07 -2.37
CA TYR A 513 30.60 6.34 -3.65
C TYR A 513 31.60 6.96 -4.66
N ARG A 514 31.78 8.28 -4.66
CA ARG A 514 32.77 8.95 -5.55
C ARG A 514 34.21 8.69 -5.14
N GLY A 515 34.51 8.46 -3.87
CA GLY A 515 35.83 8.16 -3.36
C GLY A 515 36.44 6.82 -3.80
N GLY A 516 35.65 5.98 -4.50
CA GLY A 516 36.10 4.71 -5.07
C GLY A 516 36.58 4.82 -6.53
N ILE A 517 36.69 6.05 -7.08
CA ILE A 517 37.01 6.26 -8.48
C ILE A 517 38.31 7.03 -8.59
N ASP A 518 39.38 6.32 -8.79
CA ASP A 518 40.57 6.65 -9.60
C ASP A 518 41.24 5.37 -10.10
#